data_bf5044a90c00e4b40cd3d31148696d68
#
_entry.id   bf5044a90c00e4b40cd3d31148696d68
#
_cell.length_a   1.000
_cell.length_b   1.000
_cell.length_c   1.000
_cell.angle_alpha   90.00
_cell.angle_beta   90.00
_cell.angle_gamma   90.00
#
_symmetry.space_group_name_H-M   'P 1'
#
loop_
_entity.id
_entity.type
_entity.pdbx_description
1 polymer ?
#
loop_
_entity_poly.entity_id
_entity_poly.type
_entity_poly.pdbx_seq_one_letter_code
_entity_poly.pdbx_strand_id
1 'polypeptide(L)'
;MPRKKKKIYKKKGKVIKDLTRNIFKILNQDSDKFYNYKQIAAQLGISDTDGKTQVLKKLAELTATKKIKEVDRGKYQINEDRKYSIGKIDTTSNGNGYFISDDYEDDIFVPNVNLGKALHNDTVKVYVYKKRRSNKLEADVVEVLERAKTEFVGVLQMSKNFGFVLPDSNKMYADIFISQNKLNGAEHGDKVQATITDWPEKSKNPFGKITKVLG
;
A
#
# COMPACT_ATOMS: atom_id res chain seq x y z
N MET A 1 -46.42 -21.18 -25.71
CA MET A 1 -45.83 -20.70 -24.40
C MET A 1 -44.42 -20.20 -24.64
N PRO A 2 -44.11 -18.91 -24.38
CA PRO A 2 -42.75 -18.40 -24.63
C PRO A 2 -41.82 -18.79 -23.49
N ARG A 3 -40.67 -19.37 -23.85
CA ARG A 3 -39.57 -19.72 -22.90
C ARG A 3 -39.01 -18.47 -22.28
N LYS A 4 -39.12 -18.32 -20.95
CA LYS A 4 -38.47 -17.28 -20.16
C LYS A 4 -36.93 -17.43 -20.24
N LYS A 5 -36.26 -16.46 -20.88
CA LYS A 5 -34.79 -16.34 -20.84
C LYS A 5 -34.36 -16.05 -19.41
N LYS A 6 -33.64 -16.99 -18.76
CA LYS A 6 -32.97 -16.77 -17.47
C LYS A 6 -31.91 -15.67 -17.67
N LYS A 7 -32.10 -14.51 -17.01
CA LYS A 7 -31.05 -13.50 -16.87
C LYS A 7 -29.92 -14.10 -16.03
N ILE A 8 -28.79 -14.35 -16.66
CA ILE A 8 -27.55 -14.75 -15.95
C ILE A 8 -26.99 -13.48 -15.34
N TYR A 9 -27.20 -13.29 -14.04
CA TYR A 9 -26.51 -12.25 -13.27
C TYR A 9 -25.04 -12.68 -13.15
N LYS A 10 -24.14 -12.06 -13.92
CA LYS A 10 -22.69 -12.15 -13.71
C LYS A 10 -22.40 -11.54 -12.33
N LYS A 11 -22.01 -12.37 -11.35
CA LYS A 11 -21.41 -11.89 -10.10
C LYS A 11 -20.22 -11.02 -10.49
N LYS A 12 -20.20 -9.74 -10.09
CA LYS A 12 -19.00 -8.90 -10.22
C LYS A 12 -17.89 -9.57 -9.42
N GLY A 13 -16.81 -9.97 -10.10
CA GLY A 13 -15.65 -10.59 -9.46
C GLY A 13 -15.10 -9.66 -8.36
N LYS A 14 -14.60 -10.27 -7.29
CA LYS A 14 -13.99 -9.55 -6.17
C LYS A 14 -12.78 -8.76 -6.70
N VAL A 15 -12.79 -7.44 -6.53
CA VAL A 15 -11.65 -6.59 -6.92
C VAL A 15 -10.45 -6.95 -6.04
N ILE A 16 -9.33 -7.31 -6.67
CA ILE A 16 -8.10 -7.65 -5.98
C ILE A 16 -7.43 -6.33 -5.58
N LYS A 17 -7.36 -6.08 -4.26
CA LYS A 17 -6.69 -4.89 -3.72
C LYS A 17 -5.18 -4.98 -3.98
N ASP A 18 -4.57 -3.83 -4.21
CA ASP A 18 -3.11 -3.67 -4.36
C ASP A 18 -2.44 -4.55 -5.43
N LEU A 19 -3.21 -4.96 -6.46
CA LEU A 19 -2.73 -5.86 -7.50
C LEU A 19 -1.46 -5.33 -8.19
N THR A 20 -1.38 -4.04 -8.45
CA THR A 20 -0.20 -3.39 -9.03
C THR A 20 1.04 -3.59 -8.17
N ARG A 21 0.94 -3.28 -6.88
CA ARG A 21 2.04 -3.41 -5.92
C ARG A 21 2.52 -4.85 -5.81
N ASN A 22 1.58 -5.79 -5.74
CA ASN A 22 1.91 -7.21 -5.61
C ASN A 22 2.57 -7.77 -6.88
N ILE A 23 2.14 -7.33 -8.07
CA ILE A 23 2.82 -7.68 -9.33
C ILE A 23 4.26 -7.16 -9.31
N PHE A 24 4.47 -5.91 -8.90
CA PHE A 24 5.81 -5.35 -8.81
C PHE A 24 6.69 -6.08 -7.80
N LYS A 25 6.14 -6.48 -6.64
CA LYS A 25 6.87 -7.27 -5.65
C LYS A 25 7.39 -8.58 -6.25
N ILE A 26 6.56 -9.26 -7.05
CA ILE A 26 6.96 -10.50 -7.73
C ILE A 26 8.05 -10.24 -8.77
N LEU A 27 7.87 -9.24 -9.63
CA LEU A 27 8.82 -8.94 -10.70
C LEU A 27 10.16 -8.39 -10.18
N ASN A 28 10.18 -7.77 -8.99
CA ASN A 28 11.39 -7.25 -8.35
C ASN A 28 12.15 -8.30 -7.52
N GLN A 29 11.57 -9.48 -7.24
CA GLN A 29 12.28 -10.55 -6.53
C GLN A 29 13.53 -11.02 -7.29
N ASP A 30 13.43 -10.98 -8.62
CA ASP A 30 14.52 -11.34 -9.52
C ASP A 30 14.31 -10.54 -10.81
N SER A 31 15.05 -9.44 -10.95
CA SER A 31 14.91 -8.50 -12.07
C SER A 31 15.24 -9.12 -13.43
N ASP A 32 16.08 -10.15 -13.45
CA ASP A 32 16.50 -10.83 -14.67
C ASP A 32 15.51 -11.89 -15.13
N LYS A 33 14.60 -12.28 -14.25
CA LYS A 33 13.60 -13.28 -14.51
C LYS A 33 12.33 -12.71 -15.15
N PHE A 34 11.79 -13.43 -16.10
CA PHE A 34 10.48 -13.13 -16.67
C PHE A 34 9.41 -14.09 -16.16
N TYR A 35 8.23 -13.56 -15.98
CA TYR A 35 7.08 -14.28 -15.45
C TYR A 35 5.91 -14.20 -16.41
N ASN A 36 5.23 -15.31 -16.64
CA ASN A 36 3.94 -15.28 -17.33
C ASN A 36 2.79 -14.99 -16.34
N TYR A 37 1.62 -14.61 -16.88
CA TYR A 37 0.47 -14.25 -16.03
C TYR A 37 0.01 -15.37 -15.10
N LYS A 38 0.19 -16.64 -15.49
CA LYS A 38 -0.19 -17.80 -14.65
C LYS A 38 0.74 -17.94 -13.45
N GLN A 39 2.04 -17.72 -13.64
CA GLN A 39 3.03 -17.73 -12.57
C GLN A 39 2.78 -16.58 -11.59
N ILE A 40 2.51 -15.37 -12.11
CA ILE A 40 2.17 -14.21 -11.27
C ILE A 40 0.87 -14.49 -10.49
N ALA A 41 -0.18 -14.98 -11.15
CA ALA A 41 -1.44 -15.31 -10.49
C ALA A 41 -1.25 -16.37 -9.39
N ALA A 42 -0.46 -17.42 -9.66
CA ALA A 42 -0.16 -18.46 -8.67
C ALA A 42 0.56 -17.90 -7.44
N GLN A 43 1.56 -17.04 -7.61
CA GLN A 43 2.26 -16.39 -6.48
C GLN A 43 1.36 -15.43 -5.69
N LEU A 44 0.33 -14.87 -6.35
CA LEU A 44 -0.70 -14.05 -5.69
C LEU A 44 -1.80 -14.88 -5.01
N GLY A 45 -1.75 -16.20 -5.10
CA GLY A 45 -2.80 -17.09 -4.59
C GLY A 45 -4.11 -17.01 -5.38
N ILE A 46 -4.06 -16.56 -6.65
CA ILE A 46 -5.22 -16.38 -7.54
C ILE A 46 -5.37 -17.61 -8.41
N SER A 47 -6.41 -18.40 -8.16
CA SER A 47 -6.69 -19.63 -8.91
C SER A 47 -7.88 -19.51 -9.87
N ASP A 48 -8.82 -18.61 -9.58
CA ASP A 48 -10.06 -18.43 -10.34
C ASP A 48 -9.85 -17.66 -11.66
N THR A 49 -10.77 -17.84 -12.60
CA THR A 49 -10.69 -17.26 -13.95
C THR A 49 -10.85 -15.72 -13.93
N ASP A 50 -11.70 -15.21 -13.06
CA ASP A 50 -11.95 -13.76 -12.97
C ASP A 50 -10.72 -13.04 -12.42
N GLY A 51 -10.08 -13.60 -11.38
CA GLY A 51 -8.83 -13.09 -10.83
C GLY A 51 -7.69 -13.13 -11.84
N LYS A 52 -7.52 -14.23 -12.56
CA LYS A 52 -6.53 -14.33 -13.66
C LYS A 52 -6.76 -13.30 -14.76
N THR A 53 -8.03 -13.01 -15.07
CA THR A 53 -8.39 -11.98 -16.05
C THR A 53 -8.02 -10.57 -15.53
N GLN A 54 -8.20 -10.31 -14.23
CA GLN A 54 -7.77 -9.06 -13.62
C GLN A 54 -6.24 -8.90 -13.67
N VAL A 55 -5.47 -9.97 -13.40
CA VAL A 55 -4.00 -9.98 -13.55
C VAL A 55 -3.60 -9.64 -14.98
N LEU A 56 -4.19 -10.31 -15.99
CA LEU A 56 -3.90 -10.04 -17.40
C LEU A 56 -4.20 -8.59 -17.80
N LYS A 57 -5.36 -8.05 -17.41
CA LYS A 57 -5.72 -6.65 -17.66
C LYS A 57 -4.72 -5.68 -17.03
N LYS A 58 -4.30 -5.99 -15.79
CA LYS A 58 -3.32 -5.15 -15.08
C LYS A 58 -1.94 -5.22 -15.74
N LEU A 59 -1.48 -6.40 -16.16
CA LEU A 59 -0.22 -6.54 -16.90
C LEU A 59 -0.25 -5.75 -18.22
N ALA A 60 -1.33 -5.82 -18.97
CA ALA A 60 -1.50 -5.04 -20.19
C ALA A 60 -1.45 -3.53 -19.94
N GLU A 61 -2.12 -3.05 -18.87
CA GLU A 61 -2.08 -1.64 -18.44
C GLU A 61 -0.64 -1.22 -18.07
N LEU A 62 0.06 -2.04 -17.30
CA LEU A 62 1.43 -1.76 -16.85
C LEU A 62 2.42 -1.76 -18.02
N THR A 63 2.22 -2.63 -19.00
CA THR A 63 3.01 -2.65 -20.25
C THR A 63 2.74 -1.40 -21.10
N ALA A 64 1.46 -1.05 -21.29
CA ALA A 64 1.06 0.15 -22.05
C ALA A 64 1.60 1.44 -21.41
N THR A 65 1.74 1.47 -20.08
CA THR A 65 2.32 2.59 -19.34
C THR A 65 3.85 2.50 -19.18
N LYS A 66 4.50 1.55 -19.85
CA LYS A 66 5.95 1.27 -19.78
C LYS A 66 6.47 1.01 -18.36
N LYS A 67 5.60 0.62 -17.47
CA LYS A 67 5.98 0.25 -16.08
C LYS A 67 6.64 -1.13 -16.01
N ILE A 68 6.27 -2.02 -16.90
CA ILE A 68 6.92 -3.32 -17.14
C ILE A 68 7.14 -3.48 -18.65
N LYS A 69 8.01 -4.41 -19.05
CA LYS A 69 8.18 -4.80 -20.45
C LYS A 69 7.69 -6.22 -20.68
N GLU A 70 7.04 -6.45 -21.81
CA GLU A 70 6.80 -7.79 -22.34
C GLU A 70 8.01 -8.16 -23.20
N VAL A 71 8.84 -9.09 -22.70
CA VAL A 71 10.11 -9.47 -23.35
C VAL A 71 9.92 -10.55 -24.40
N ASP A 72 8.84 -11.30 -24.29
CA ASP A 72 8.37 -12.33 -25.22
C ASP A 72 6.87 -12.49 -25.02
N ARG A 73 6.14 -13.07 -25.96
CA ARG A 73 4.70 -13.21 -25.93
C ARG A 73 4.20 -13.77 -24.59
N GLY A 74 3.55 -12.93 -23.81
CA GLY A 74 2.99 -13.27 -22.49
C GLY A 74 4.02 -13.43 -21.39
N LYS A 75 5.29 -13.02 -21.59
CA LYS A 75 6.34 -13.02 -20.58
C LYS A 75 6.71 -11.59 -20.19
N TYR A 76 6.55 -11.26 -18.94
CA TYR A 76 6.70 -9.94 -18.39
C TYR A 76 7.92 -9.85 -17.48
N GLN A 77 8.62 -8.75 -17.55
CA GLN A 77 9.79 -8.42 -16.73
C GLN A 77 9.68 -6.96 -16.30
N ILE A 78 10.38 -6.60 -15.23
CA ILE A 78 10.50 -5.21 -14.83
C ILE A 78 11.16 -4.40 -15.95
N ASN A 79 10.70 -3.17 -16.18
CA ASN A 79 11.40 -2.30 -17.11
C ASN A 79 12.61 -1.68 -16.40
N GLU A 80 13.81 -1.96 -16.86
CA GLU A 80 15.08 -1.49 -16.26
C GLU A 80 15.28 0.03 -16.37
N ASP A 81 14.55 0.70 -17.29
CA ASP A 81 14.51 2.15 -17.36
C ASP A 81 13.76 2.80 -16.15
N ARG A 82 13.37 2.00 -15.17
CA ARG A 82 12.73 2.47 -13.94
C ARG A 82 13.73 3.21 -13.06
N LYS A 83 13.43 4.45 -12.76
CA LYS A 83 14.14 5.18 -11.73
C LYS A 83 13.60 4.80 -10.36
N TYR A 84 14.31 3.94 -9.65
CA TYR A 84 14.16 3.82 -8.21
C TYR A 84 15.02 4.87 -7.55
N SER A 85 14.49 5.47 -6.51
CA SER A 85 15.24 6.36 -5.64
C SER A 85 14.97 6.02 -4.18
N ILE A 86 15.90 6.37 -3.31
CA ILE A 86 15.80 6.21 -1.86
C ILE A 86 15.79 7.61 -1.26
N GLY A 87 14.90 7.83 -0.32
CA GLY A 87 14.75 9.10 0.36
C GLY A 87 13.72 9.02 1.47
N LYS A 88 13.25 10.15 1.94
CA LYS A 88 12.29 10.26 3.03
C LYS A 88 10.91 10.61 2.54
N ILE A 89 9.89 10.24 3.31
CA ILE A 89 8.49 10.63 3.08
C ILE A 89 8.09 11.72 4.06
N ASP A 90 7.59 12.84 3.55
CA ASP A 90 6.81 13.81 4.31
C ASP A 90 5.32 13.57 4.07
N THR A 91 4.59 13.10 5.08
CA THR A 91 3.15 12.86 4.98
C THR A 91 2.35 14.12 5.31
N THR A 92 1.15 14.21 4.73
CA THR A 92 0.18 15.26 4.99
C THR A 92 -1.01 14.69 5.78
N SER A 93 -1.80 15.57 6.41
CA SER A 93 -2.98 15.18 7.21
C SER A 93 -4.06 14.44 6.42
N ASN A 94 -4.15 14.67 5.12
CA ASN A 94 -5.10 13.98 4.22
C ASN A 94 -4.56 12.65 3.66
N GLY A 95 -3.40 12.18 4.17
CA GLY A 95 -2.82 10.90 3.83
C GLY A 95 -2.08 10.85 2.50
N ASN A 96 -1.84 11.98 1.83
CA ASN A 96 -0.85 12.06 0.76
C ASN A 96 0.55 12.24 1.34
N GLY A 97 1.57 12.20 0.49
CA GLY A 97 2.94 12.46 0.89
C GLY A 97 3.75 13.14 -0.19
N TYR A 98 4.94 13.54 0.21
CA TYR A 98 5.99 14.03 -0.67
C TYR A 98 7.25 13.21 -0.42
N PHE A 99 7.85 12.73 -1.49
CA PHE A 99 9.12 12.04 -1.46
C PHE A 99 10.25 13.07 -1.61
N ILE A 100 11.15 13.09 -0.64
CA ILE A 100 12.27 14.00 -0.53
C ILE A 100 13.56 13.21 -0.72
N SER A 101 14.37 13.60 -1.69
CA SER A 101 15.65 12.97 -2.01
C SER A 101 16.57 13.96 -2.72
N ASP A 102 17.87 13.84 -2.50
CA ASP A 102 18.89 14.64 -3.19
C ASP A 102 18.97 14.36 -4.70
N ASP A 103 18.33 13.30 -5.17
CA ASP A 103 18.27 12.94 -6.59
C ASP A 103 17.36 13.89 -7.40
N TYR A 104 16.53 14.70 -6.75
CA TYR A 104 15.53 15.56 -7.35
C TYR A 104 15.57 16.97 -6.77
N GLU A 105 15.37 17.96 -7.62
CA GLU A 105 15.36 19.38 -7.25
C GLU A 105 14.09 19.74 -6.46
N ASP A 106 12.94 19.13 -6.81
CA ASP A 106 11.66 19.34 -6.17
C ASP A 106 11.19 18.07 -5.47
N ASP A 107 10.43 18.22 -4.38
CA ASP A 107 9.74 17.12 -3.70
C ASP A 107 8.72 16.46 -4.62
N ILE A 108 8.75 15.12 -4.69
CA ILE A 108 7.90 14.37 -5.60
C ILE A 108 6.62 13.96 -4.89
N PHE A 109 5.47 14.32 -5.46
CA PHE A 109 4.16 13.98 -4.93
C PHE A 109 3.93 12.45 -4.91
N VAL A 110 3.47 11.95 -3.77
CA VAL A 110 3.07 10.55 -3.54
C VAL A 110 1.60 10.53 -3.16
N PRO A 111 0.70 10.10 -4.07
CA PRO A 111 -0.71 9.94 -3.73
C PRO A 111 -0.92 8.95 -2.57
N ASN A 112 -1.96 9.13 -1.77
CA ASN A 112 -2.32 8.25 -0.65
C ASN A 112 -2.29 6.76 -1.02
N VAL A 113 -2.86 6.42 -2.18
CA VAL A 113 -2.91 5.03 -2.69
C VAL A 113 -1.53 4.45 -2.99
N ASN A 114 -0.52 5.30 -3.15
CA ASN A 114 0.85 4.95 -3.48
C ASN A 114 1.81 5.05 -2.27
N LEU A 115 1.36 5.56 -1.13
CA LEU A 115 2.16 5.62 0.11
C LEU A 115 2.41 4.23 0.72
N GLY A 116 1.56 3.27 0.41
CA GLY A 116 1.63 1.96 1.03
C GLY A 116 1.41 2.06 2.54
N LYS A 117 2.46 1.76 3.31
CA LYS A 117 2.47 1.85 4.77
C LYS A 117 3.56 2.80 5.28
N ALA A 118 4.08 3.67 4.41
CA ALA A 118 5.08 4.65 4.79
C ALA A 118 4.45 5.69 5.71
N LEU A 119 5.16 6.03 6.77
CA LEU A 119 4.82 7.08 7.71
C LEU A 119 5.78 8.26 7.54
N HIS A 120 5.44 9.35 8.21
CA HIS A 120 6.25 10.57 8.17
C HIS A 120 7.70 10.32 8.60
N ASN A 121 8.63 10.81 7.81
CA ASN A 121 10.08 10.65 7.94
C ASN A 121 10.63 9.24 7.74
N ASP A 122 9.82 8.26 7.37
CA ASP A 122 10.36 6.95 6.99
C ASP A 122 11.32 7.06 5.82
N THR A 123 12.38 6.26 5.87
CA THR A 123 13.27 6.05 4.73
C THR A 123 12.64 4.99 3.83
N VAL A 124 12.38 5.37 2.59
CA VAL A 124 11.66 4.53 1.62
C VAL A 124 12.40 4.38 0.31
N LYS A 125 12.16 3.27 -0.36
CA LYS A 125 12.46 3.08 -1.76
C LYS A 125 11.21 3.36 -2.58
N VAL A 126 11.31 4.27 -3.54
CA VAL A 126 10.20 4.65 -4.40
C VAL A 126 10.49 4.36 -5.86
N TYR A 127 9.44 4.19 -6.63
CA TYR A 127 9.47 4.23 -8.08
C TYR A 127 8.94 5.59 -8.54
N VAL A 128 9.75 6.35 -9.29
CA VAL A 128 9.39 7.66 -9.81
C VAL A 128 8.96 7.55 -11.26
N TYR A 129 7.84 8.18 -11.61
CA TYR A 129 7.29 8.18 -12.96
C TYR A 129 6.67 9.54 -13.32
N LYS A 130 6.58 9.81 -14.63
CA LYS A 130 5.87 10.99 -15.13
C LYS A 130 4.37 10.69 -15.26
N LYS A 131 3.55 11.57 -14.70
CA LYS A 131 2.10 11.50 -14.88
C LYS A 131 1.71 11.87 -16.30
N ARG A 132 0.96 10.99 -16.97
CA ARG A 132 0.69 11.07 -18.41
C ARG A 132 0.04 12.37 -18.89
N ARG A 133 -0.77 13.05 -18.04
CA ARG A 133 -1.52 14.26 -18.42
C ARG A 133 -0.85 15.57 -18.00
N SER A 134 -0.01 15.59 -17.00
CA SER A 134 0.56 16.81 -16.42
C SER A 134 2.07 16.92 -16.60
N ASN A 135 2.71 15.89 -17.10
CA ASN A 135 4.18 15.76 -17.19
C ASN A 135 4.92 15.93 -15.83
N LYS A 136 4.18 16.05 -14.72
CA LYS A 136 4.74 16.12 -13.37
C LYS A 136 5.20 14.75 -12.91
N LEU A 137 6.23 14.75 -12.06
CA LEU A 137 6.69 13.54 -11.42
C LEU A 137 5.72 13.15 -10.29
N GLU A 138 5.43 11.86 -10.19
CA GLU A 138 4.76 11.22 -9.07
C GLU A 138 5.59 10.00 -8.66
N ALA A 139 5.44 9.54 -7.42
CA ALA A 139 6.13 8.38 -6.93
C ALA A 139 5.19 7.36 -6.28
N ASP A 140 5.64 6.10 -6.33
CA ASP A 140 5.05 4.94 -5.68
C ASP A 140 6.03 4.42 -4.63
N VAL A 141 5.64 4.30 -3.37
CA VAL A 141 6.45 3.64 -2.35
C VAL A 141 6.46 2.14 -2.62
N VAL A 142 7.63 1.63 -2.94
CA VAL A 142 7.84 0.20 -3.20
C VAL A 142 8.12 -0.54 -1.90
N GLU A 143 8.91 0.09 -1.01
CA GLU A 143 9.36 -0.51 0.24
C GLU A 143 9.66 0.56 1.29
N VAL A 144 9.32 0.29 2.54
CA VAL A 144 9.80 1.05 3.70
C VAL A 144 11.08 0.38 4.17
N LEU A 145 12.21 1.04 3.97
CA LEU A 145 13.53 0.51 4.32
C LEU A 145 13.81 0.69 5.81
N GLU A 146 13.42 1.83 6.36
CA GLU A 146 13.62 2.18 7.76
C GLU A 146 12.43 2.96 8.29
N ARG A 147 11.92 2.54 9.45
CA ARG A 147 10.83 3.21 10.15
C ARG A 147 11.39 4.31 11.05
N ALA A 148 11.03 5.57 10.79
CA ALA A 148 11.53 6.70 11.58
C ALA A 148 10.97 6.72 13.00
N LYS A 149 9.69 6.33 13.17
CA LYS A 149 9.00 6.39 14.45
C LYS A 149 7.98 5.27 14.57
N THR A 150 7.96 4.61 15.72
CA THR A 150 6.99 3.56 16.05
C THR A 150 6.07 3.94 17.20
N GLU A 151 6.42 4.99 17.98
CA GLU A 151 5.68 5.42 19.16
C GLU A 151 4.90 6.70 18.89
N PHE A 152 3.64 6.72 19.29
CA PHE A 152 2.72 7.83 19.06
C PHE A 152 1.94 8.14 20.34
N VAL A 153 1.74 9.44 20.59
CA VAL A 153 0.82 9.93 21.62
C VAL A 153 -0.50 10.26 20.94
N GLY A 154 -1.60 9.93 21.59
CA GLY A 154 -2.93 10.18 21.08
C GLY A 154 -4.01 9.90 22.11
N VAL A 155 -5.26 10.00 21.70
CA VAL A 155 -6.44 9.74 22.55
C VAL A 155 -6.99 8.35 22.19
N LEU A 156 -7.26 7.54 23.23
CA LEU A 156 -7.86 6.22 23.07
C LEU A 156 -9.37 6.33 22.88
N GLN A 157 -9.86 5.82 21.75
CA GLN A 157 -11.30 5.62 21.53
C GLN A 157 -11.63 4.13 21.59
N MET A 158 -12.42 3.76 22.59
CA MET A 158 -12.84 2.36 22.81
C MET A 158 -14.07 2.00 22.01
N SER A 159 -14.07 0.78 21.50
CA SER A 159 -15.24 0.02 21.09
C SER A 159 -15.46 -1.14 22.07
N LYS A 160 -16.43 -2.04 21.81
CA LYS A 160 -16.78 -3.12 22.78
C LYS A 160 -15.58 -3.97 23.22
N ASN A 161 -14.75 -4.42 22.29
CA ASN A 161 -13.65 -5.38 22.54
C ASN A 161 -12.29 -4.94 21.95
N PHE A 162 -12.16 -3.68 21.54
CA PHE A 162 -10.93 -3.13 20.99
C PHE A 162 -10.98 -1.60 21.07
N GLY A 163 -9.87 -0.96 20.81
CA GLY A 163 -9.82 0.49 20.70
C GLY A 163 -8.99 0.97 19.50
N PHE A 164 -9.07 2.26 19.25
CA PHE A 164 -8.17 2.97 18.35
C PHE A 164 -7.50 4.11 19.11
N VAL A 165 -6.20 4.23 18.99
CA VAL A 165 -5.50 5.45 19.39
C VAL A 165 -5.50 6.39 18.20
N LEU A 166 -6.10 7.56 18.38
CA LEU A 166 -6.10 8.66 17.43
C LEU A 166 -4.87 9.52 17.71
N PRO A 167 -3.83 9.46 16.86
CA PRO A 167 -2.59 10.20 17.12
C PRO A 167 -2.81 11.72 17.08
N ASP A 168 -2.13 12.45 17.96
CA ASP A 168 -2.17 13.92 17.97
C ASP A 168 -1.47 14.53 16.77
N SER A 169 -0.53 13.81 16.21
CA SER A 169 0.25 14.29 15.08
C SER A 169 -0.60 14.31 13.81
N ASN A 170 -0.77 15.48 13.22
CA ASN A 170 -1.41 15.64 11.91
C ASN A 170 -0.62 15.01 10.73
N LYS A 171 0.61 14.57 10.99
CA LYS A 171 1.43 13.82 10.05
C LYS A 171 1.16 12.30 10.09
N MET A 172 0.43 11.82 11.10
CA MET A 172 -0.01 10.43 11.19
C MET A 172 -1.43 10.30 10.64
N TYR A 173 -1.57 9.73 9.46
CA TYR A 173 -2.82 9.66 8.70
C TYR A 173 -3.68 8.42 9.01
N ALA A 174 -3.22 7.56 9.93
CA ALA A 174 -3.92 6.33 10.29
C ALA A 174 -4.03 6.20 11.81
N ASP A 175 -5.19 5.77 12.29
CA ASP A 175 -5.40 5.42 13.68
C ASP A 175 -4.70 4.09 14.00
N ILE A 176 -4.29 3.89 15.26
CA ILE A 176 -3.59 2.68 15.69
C ILE A 176 -4.60 1.75 16.35
N PHE A 177 -4.83 0.59 15.77
CA PHE A 177 -5.70 -0.44 16.33
C PHE A 177 -5.06 -1.10 17.56
N ILE A 178 -5.83 -1.14 18.68
CA ILE A 178 -5.41 -1.75 19.94
C ILE A 178 -6.39 -2.86 20.30
N SER A 179 -5.90 -4.09 20.37
CA SER A 179 -6.71 -5.23 20.86
C SER A 179 -6.90 -5.14 22.37
N GLN A 180 -7.97 -5.75 22.87
CA GLN A 180 -8.36 -5.69 24.30
C GLN A 180 -7.23 -6.08 25.25
N ASN A 181 -6.43 -7.07 24.91
CA ASN A 181 -5.31 -7.54 25.75
C ASN A 181 -4.06 -6.63 25.68
N LYS A 182 -4.10 -5.55 24.89
CA LYS A 182 -2.99 -4.60 24.73
C LYS A 182 -3.33 -3.19 25.20
N LEU A 183 -4.43 -3.01 25.90
CA LEU A 183 -4.91 -1.72 26.41
C LEU A 183 -4.10 -1.20 27.59
N ASN A 184 -3.40 -2.08 28.32
CA ASN A 184 -2.57 -1.71 29.48
C ASN A 184 -3.32 -0.88 30.54
N GLY A 185 -4.61 -1.21 30.80
CA GLY A 185 -5.46 -0.52 31.76
C GLY A 185 -6.00 0.85 31.33
N ALA A 186 -5.77 1.24 30.08
CA ALA A 186 -6.31 2.49 29.55
C ALA A 186 -7.81 2.39 29.27
N GLU A 187 -8.52 3.49 29.51
CA GLU A 187 -9.96 3.62 29.31
C GLU A 187 -10.29 4.58 28.16
N HIS A 188 -11.57 4.61 27.80
CA HIS A 188 -12.05 5.51 26.71
C HIS A 188 -11.81 6.99 27.08
N GLY A 189 -11.15 7.70 26.19
CA GLY A 189 -10.83 9.12 26.36
C GLY A 189 -9.44 9.39 26.93
N ASP A 190 -8.76 8.36 27.45
CA ASP A 190 -7.42 8.53 28.00
C ASP A 190 -6.42 9.02 26.96
N LYS A 191 -5.53 9.88 27.41
CA LYS A 191 -4.32 10.24 26.68
C LYS A 191 -3.29 9.16 26.88
N VAL A 192 -2.82 8.56 25.78
CA VAL A 192 -1.95 7.40 25.87
C VAL A 192 -0.74 7.51 24.93
N GLN A 193 0.32 6.79 25.29
CA GLN A 193 1.42 6.49 24.38
C GLN A 193 1.23 5.06 23.86
N ALA A 194 1.20 4.91 22.55
CA ALA A 194 1.06 3.63 21.87
C ALA A 194 2.24 3.36 20.96
N THR A 195 2.67 2.09 20.92
CA THR A 195 3.73 1.63 20.01
C THR A 195 3.11 0.75 18.93
N ILE A 196 3.42 1.04 17.67
CA ILE A 196 3.07 0.15 16.54
C ILE A 196 3.89 -1.12 16.66
N THR A 197 3.20 -2.28 16.69
CA THR A 197 3.83 -3.61 16.77
C THR A 197 3.82 -4.34 15.46
N ASP A 198 2.82 -4.07 14.60
CA ASP A 198 2.66 -4.72 13.30
C ASP A 198 1.76 -3.86 12.41
N TRP A 199 1.88 -4.07 11.10
CA TRP A 199 0.93 -3.51 10.12
C TRP A 199 0.63 -4.56 9.07
N PRO A 200 -0.33 -5.45 9.32
CA PRO A 200 -0.67 -6.53 8.40
C PRO A 200 -1.04 -6.02 7.01
N GLU A 201 -0.64 -6.74 5.98
CA GLU A 201 -0.79 -6.29 4.58
C GLU A 201 -2.24 -5.97 4.19
N LYS A 202 -3.19 -6.71 4.77
CA LYS A 202 -4.62 -6.55 4.52
C LYS A 202 -5.30 -5.53 5.44
N SER A 203 -4.58 -4.99 6.43
CA SER A 203 -5.15 -4.04 7.38
C SER A 203 -5.00 -2.61 6.89
N LYS A 204 -6.08 -1.83 7.05
CA LYS A 204 -6.06 -0.38 6.80
C LYS A 204 -5.23 0.35 7.86
N ASN A 205 -5.31 -0.12 9.11
CA ASN A 205 -4.73 0.50 10.28
C ASN A 205 -3.55 -0.33 10.79
N PRO A 206 -2.48 0.29 11.33
CA PRO A 206 -1.44 -0.40 12.07
C PRO A 206 -1.99 -0.98 13.37
N PHE A 207 -1.41 -2.07 13.82
CA PHE A 207 -1.68 -2.68 15.11
C PHE A 207 -0.66 -2.20 16.12
N GLY A 208 -1.12 -1.92 17.33
CA GLY A 208 -0.26 -1.43 18.40
C GLY A 208 -0.59 -1.99 19.77
N LYS A 209 0.17 -1.52 20.72
CA LYS A 209 -0.05 -1.71 22.17
C LYS A 209 0.10 -0.38 22.88
N ILE A 210 -0.68 -0.15 23.92
CA ILE A 210 -0.49 0.97 24.82
C ILE A 210 0.69 0.67 25.74
N THR A 211 1.67 1.58 25.76
CA THR A 211 2.87 1.45 26.59
C THR A 211 2.78 2.30 27.83
N LYS A 212 2.00 3.41 27.78
CA LYS A 212 1.83 4.33 28.91
C LYS A 212 0.48 5.03 28.84
N VAL A 213 -0.19 5.16 29.99
CA VAL A 213 -1.34 6.05 30.18
C VAL A 213 -0.78 7.38 30.71
N LEU A 214 -1.18 8.48 30.10
CA LEU A 214 -0.65 9.82 30.39
C LEU A 214 -1.67 10.70 31.14
N GLY A 215 -2.95 10.34 31.10
CA GLY A 215 -4.03 11.04 31.75
C GLY A 215 -5.34 10.93 31.01
#